data_13926362e38f9bea941616ffd1de546e
#
_entry.id   13926362e38f9bea941616ffd1de546e
#
_cell.length_a   1.000
_cell.length_b   1.000
_cell.length_c   1.000
_cell.angle_alpha   90.00
_cell.angle_beta   90.00
_cell.angle_gamma   90.00
#
_symmetry.space_group_name_H-M   'P 1'
#
loop_
_entity.id
_entity.type
_entity.pdbx_description
1 polymer ?
#
loop_
_entity_poly.entity_id
_entity_poly.type
_entity_poly.pdbx_seq_one_letter_code
_entity_poly.pdbx_strand_id
1 'polypeptide(L)'
;VRPAPGLDCYAWDLTEIDGADDLHDADGILADAMARTAALYGARRCWYLVGGSTVGLLAGIRALAPFGSTVIAARNCHKAVYHAIELGQLTARWLTPPVDPQFGIYGSVRPADVATALDTAPDARCVILTSPTYEGVLSDIRTIAEICHARGVPLLVDEAHGAHYLPF
;
A
#
# COMPACT_ATOMS: atom_id res chain seq x y z
N VAL A 1 -3.72 13.74 -17.28
CA VAL A 1 -5.05 13.66 -17.93
C VAL A 1 -5.27 15.00 -18.63
N ARG A 2 -5.51 15.02 -19.95
CA ARG A 2 -5.90 16.26 -20.65
C ARG A 2 -7.36 16.54 -20.34
N PRO A 3 -7.73 17.76 -19.89
CA PRO A 3 -9.13 18.11 -19.72
C PRO A 3 -9.88 17.98 -21.06
N ALA A 4 -11.14 17.58 -20.98
CA ALA A 4 -11.98 17.54 -22.18
C ALA A 4 -12.07 18.94 -22.80
N PRO A 5 -12.05 19.07 -24.16
CA PRO A 5 -12.19 20.36 -24.81
C PRO A 5 -13.47 21.07 -24.35
N GLY A 6 -13.32 22.29 -23.84
CA GLY A 6 -14.45 23.10 -23.35
C GLY A 6 -14.75 23.00 -21.85
N LEU A 7 -14.03 22.14 -21.07
CA LEU A 7 -14.12 22.14 -19.62
C LEU A 7 -13.01 23.03 -19.02
N ASP A 8 -13.41 24.13 -18.40
CA ASP A 8 -12.52 24.96 -17.59
C ASP A 8 -12.45 24.37 -16.18
N CYS A 9 -11.50 23.46 -15.97
CA CYS A 9 -11.32 22.82 -14.66
C CYS A 9 -10.97 23.81 -13.56
N TYR A 10 -10.36 24.95 -13.91
CA TYR A 10 -9.99 25.99 -12.95
C TYR A 10 -11.20 26.76 -12.42
N ALA A 11 -12.28 26.84 -13.20
CA ALA A 11 -13.54 27.45 -12.75
C ALA A 11 -14.26 26.59 -11.69
N TRP A 12 -13.86 25.35 -11.51
CA TRP A 12 -14.44 24.39 -10.55
C TRP A 12 -13.48 24.10 -9.38
N ASP A 13 -12.32 24.75 -9.37
CA ASP A 13 -11.37 24.62 -8.27
C ASP A 13 -11.93 25.34 -7.04
N LEU A 14 -12.10 24.60 -5.97
CA LEU A 14 -12.58 25.07 -4.68
C LEU A 14 -11.53 24.83 -3.62
N THR A 15 -11.42 25.77 -2.69
CA THR A 15 -10.63 25.61 -1.46
C THR A 15 -11.51 25.14 -0.32
N GLU A 16 -11.00 25.10 0.90
CA GLU A 16 -11.70 24.75 2.14
C GLU A 16 -12.67 25.90 2.53
N ILE A 17 -13.79 26.00 1.80
CA ILE A 17 -14.89 26.92 2.09
C ILE A 17 -16.08 26.18 2.69
N ASP A 18 -17.01 26.91 3.32
CA ASP A 18 -18.24 26.34 3.92
C ASP A 18 -18.94 25.42 2.89
N GLY A 19 -19.10 24.13 3.25
CA GLY A 19 -19.73 23.12 2.43
C GLY A 19 -18.80 22.36 1.45
N ALA A 20 -17.52 22.75 1.32
CA ALA A 20 -16.54 22.04 0.48
C ALA A 20 -15.70 20.99 1.24
N ASP A 21 -15.66 21.07 2.58
CA ASP A 21 -14.87 20.21 3.48
C ASP A 21 -13.34 20.41 3.31
N ASP A 22 -12.54 19.84 4.23
CA ASP A 22 -11.08 19.84 4.20
C ASP A 22 -10.56 18.40 4.15
N LEU A 23 -9.77 18.07 3.12
CA LEU A 23 -9.24 16.72 2.95
C LEU A 23 -8.33 16.26 4.11
N HIS A 24 -7.64 17.21 4.76
CA HIS A 24 -6.71 16.92 5.85
C HIS A 24 -7.38 16.86 7.22
N ASP A 25 -8.55 17.46 7.36
CA ASP A 25 -9.39 17.47 8.58
C ASP A 25 -10.87 17.28 8.23
N ALA A 26 -11.16 16.21 7.50
CA ALA A 26 -12.47 15.94 6.93
C ALA A 26 -13.52 15.69 8.02
N ASP A 27 -14.57 16.51 8.04
CA ASP A 27 -15.72 16.40 8.96
C ASP A 27 -17.10 16.45 8.26
N GLY A 28 -17.11 16.62 6.94
CA GLY A 28 -18.29 16.76 6.09
C GLY A 28 -18.38 15.71 4.97
N ILE A 29 -18.55 16.20 3.73
CA ILE A 29 -18.78 15.35 2.54
C ILE A 29 -17.62 14.39 2.25
N LEU A 30 -16.39 14.80 2.53
CA LEU A 30 -15.21 13.93 2.36
C LEU A 30 -15.16 12.85 3.45
N ALA A 31 -15.46 13.20 4.70
CA ALA A 31 -15.57 12.23 5.79
C ALA A 31 -16.62 11.16 5.48
N ASP A 32 -17.81 11.56 5.01
CA ASP A 32 -18.87 10.64 4.61
C ASP A 32 -18.46 9.75 3.43
N ALA A 33 -17.79 10.31 2.43
CA ALA A 33 -17.28 9.55 1.28
C ALA A 33 -16.22 8.52 1.70
N MET A 34 -15.27 8.90 2.56
CA MET A 34 -14.26 8.00 3.13
C MET A 34 -14.90 6.89 3.95
N ALA A 35 -15.93 7.18 4.76
CA ALA A 35 -16.67 6.19 5.54
C ALA A 35 -17.39 5.17 4.65
N ARG A 36 -18.08 5.63 3.58
CA ARG A 36 -18.70 4.74 2.59
C ARG A 36 -17.69 3.87 1.88
N THR A 37 -16.55 4.43 1.50
CA THR A 37 -15.46 3.66 0.86
C THR A 37 -14.91 2.61 1.83
N ALA A 38 -14.66 2.97 3.08
CA ALA A 38 -14.21 2.03 4.10
C ALA A 38 -15.20 0.86 4.28
N ALA A 39 -16.51 1.17 4.34
CA ALA A 39 -17.55 0.13 4.44
C ALA A 39 -17.59 -0.79 3.22
N LEU A 40 -17.43 -0.25 2.00
CA LEU A 40 -17.39 -1.03 0.77
C LEU A 40 -16.23 -2.05 0.76
N TYR A 41 -15.07 -1.64 1.25
CA TYR A 41 -13.87 -2.49 1.32
C TYR A 41 -13.78 -3.32 2.62
N GLY A 42 -14.76 -3.24 3.52
CA GLY A 42 -14.68 -3.90 4.83
C GLY A 42 -13.52 -3.39 5.70
N ALA A 43 -13.03 -2.18 5.44
CA ALA A 43 -11.93 -1.57 6.15
C ALA A 43 -12.42 -0.74 7.35
N ARG A 44 -11.58 -0.62 8.38
CA ARG A 44 -11.90 0.21 9.55
C ARG A 44 -11.90 1.70 9.21
N ARG A 45 -11.03 2.14 8.30
CA ARG A 45 -10.89 3.52 7.83
C ARG A 45 -10.40 3.56 6.39
N CYS A 46 -10.72 4.66 5.71
CA CYS A 46 -10.21 5.02 4.41
C CYS A 46 -9.72 6.46 4.44
N TRP A 47 -8.66 6.75 3.71
CA TRP A 47 -8.15 8.11 3.48
C TRP A 47 -7.96 8.33 1.99
N TYR A 48 -8.44 9.45 1.49
CA TYR A 48 -8.18 9.87 0.12
C TYR A 48 -6.83 10.58 0.05
N LEU A 49 -6.03 10.23 -0.95
CA LEU A 49 -4.66 10.73 -1.10
C LEU A 49 -4.50 11.43 -2.45
N VAL A 50 -4.20 12.73 -2.45
CA VAL A 50 -3.96 13.49 -3.69
C VAL A 50 -2.64 13.13 -4.37
N GLY A 51 -1.66 12.64 -3.63
CA GLY A 51 -0.36 12.19 -4.14
C GLY A 51 -0.31 10.74 -4.63
N GLY A 52 -1.47 10.08 -4.75
CA GLY A 52 -1.60 8.68 -5.19
C GLY A 52 -1.01 7.66 -4.24
N SER A 53 -0.94 6.39 -4.68
CA SER A 53 -0.40 5.27 -3.90
C SER A 53 1.04 5.51 -3.41
N THR A 54 1.83 6.29 -4.13
CA THR A 54 3.19 6.65 -3.72
C THR A 54 3.21 7.30 -2.33
N VAL A 55 2.37 8.32 -2.11
CA VAL A 55 2.26 8.97 -0.80
C VAL A 55 1.72 8.02 0.25
N GLY A 56 0.74 7.18 -0.11
CA GLY A 56 0.20 6.14 0.77
C GLY A 56 1.27 5.16 1.26
N LEU A 57 2.13 4.69 0.35
CA LEU A 57 3.25 3.81 0.69
C LEU A 57 4.28 4.49 1.59
N LEU A 58 4.68 5.72 1.25
CA LEU A 58 5.63 6.50 2.06
C LEU A 58 5.10 6.71 3.48
N ALA A 59 3.84 7.17 3.61
CA ALA A 59 3.20 7.44 4.89
C ALA A 59 2.96 6.15 5.68
N GLY A 60 2.44 5.10 5.03
CA GLY A 60 2.16 3.81 5.65
C GLY A 60 3.43 3.14 6.20
N ILE A 61 4.49 3.09 5.41
CA ILE A 61 5.77 2.53 5.85
C ILE A 61 6.33 3.36 7.00
N ARG A 62 6.28 4.70 6.92
CA ARG A 62 6.77 5.57 7.99
C ARG A 62 5.98 5.42 9.29
N ALA A 63 4.67 5.18 9.20
CA ALA A 63 3.83 4.94 10.37
C ALA A 63 4.11 3.59 11.04
N LEU A 64 4.44 2.56 10.26
CA LEU A 64 4.69 1.21 10.75
C LEU A 64 6.16 0.99 11.18
N ALA A 65 7.11 1.63 10.50
CA ALA A 65 8.54 1.44 10.69
C ALA A 65 9.20 2.75 11.17
N PRO A 66 9.54 2.87 12.46
CA PRO A 66 10.36 3.96 12.97
C PRO A 66 11.69 4.06 12.24
N PHE A 67 12.28 5.26 12.27
CA PHE A 67 13.57 5.54 11.64
C PHE A 67 14.65 4.54 12.09
N GLY A 68 15.41 4.01 11.15
CA GLY A 68 16.50 3.06 11.39
C GLY A 68 16.09 1.61 11.68
N SER A 69 14.77 1.30 11.67
CA SER A 69 14.29 -0.06 11.96
C SER A 69 14.42 -1.03 10.79
N THR A 70 14.23 -2.32 11.07
CA THR A 70 14.23 -3.38 10.05
C THR A 70 12.83 -3.54 9.45
N VAL A 71 12.76 -3.74 8.14
CA VAL A 71 11.54 -4.11 7.39
C VAL A 71 11.80 -5.29 6.46
N ILE A 72 10.76 -6.07 6.18
CA ILE A 72 10.80 -7.15 5.19
C ILE A 72 10.00 -6.66 3.97
N ALA A 73 10.59 -6.65 2.78
CA ALA A 73 9.93 -6.16 1.57
C ALA A 73 10.15 -7.08 0.37
N ALA A 74 9.13 -7.23 -0.46
CA ALA A 74 9.26 -7.95 -1.72
C ALA A 74 10.14 -7.18 -2.71
N ARG A 75 11.08 -7.88 -3.36
CA ARG A 75 12.06 -7.28 -4.26
C ARG A 75 11.42 -6.64 -5.50
N ASN A 76 10.26 -7.12 -5.93
CA ASN A 76 9.48 -6.63 -7.05
C ASN A 76 8.47 -5.52 -6.70
N CYS A 77 8.65 -4.86 -5.54
CA CYS A 77 7.78 -3.75 -5.13
C CYS A 77 8.04 -2.48 -5.94
N HIS A 78 7.06 -1.56 -5.88
CA HIS A 78 7.18 -0.25 -6.53
C HIS A 78 8.33 0.58 -5.91
N LYS A 79 8.93 1.46 -6.72
CA LYS A 79 10.05 2.34 -6.30
C LYS A 79 9.75 3.18 -5.06
N ALA A 80 8.47 3.48 -4.76
CA ALA A 80 8.08 4.20 -3.55
C ALA A 80 8.49 3.46 -2.27
N VAL A 81 8.51 2.12 -2.27
CA VAL A 81 8.99 1.32 -1.14
C VAL A 81 10.49 1.51 -0.95
N TYR A 82 11.28 1.51 -2.03
CA TYR A 82 12.72 1.79 -1.96
C TYR A 82 12.99 3.20 -1.43
N HIS A 83 12.24 4.20 -1.90
CA HIS A 83 12.36 5.57 -1.39
C HIS A 83 11.97 5.67 0.09
N ALA A 84 10.93 4.96 0.54
CA ALA A 84 10.57 4.92 1.96
C ALA A 84 11.68 4.30 2.83
N ILE A 85 12.31 3.24 2.34
CA ILE A 85 13.45 2.58 3.00
C ILE A 85 14.63 3.56 3.11
N GLU A 86 14.96 4.24 2.02
CA GLU A 86 16.05 5.23 1.99
C GLU A 86 15.76 6.42 2.92
N LEU A 87 14.60 7.05 2.78
CA LEU A 87 14.18 8.19 3.60
C LEU A 87 14.07 7.86 5.10
N GLY A 88 13.65 6.64 5.42
CA GLY A 88 13.56 6.13 6.78
C GLY A 88 14.88 5.57 7.33
N GLN A 89 15.94 5.51 6.51
CA GLN A 89 17.21 4.81 6.81
C GLN A 89 16.95 3.37 7.31
N LEU A 90 15.95 2.70 6.73
CA LEU A 90 15.51 1.38 7.17
C LEU A 90 16.47 0.30 6.66
N THR A 91 16.61 -0.75 7.45
CA THR A 91 17.31 -1.98 7.02
C THR A 91 16.32 -2.91 6.35
N ALA A 92 16.49 -3.13 5.03
CA ALA A 92 15.60 -4.01 4.28
C ALA A 92 16.07 -5.46 4.27
N ARG A 93 15.19 -6.39 4.61
CA ARG A 93 15.30 -7.83 4.35
C ARG A 93 14.42 -8.14 3.14
N TRP A 94 15.07 -8.57 2.05
CA TRP A 94 14.38 -8.73 0.77
C TRP A 94 13.80 -10.14 0.61
N LEU A 95 12.52 -10.20 0.28
CA LEU A 95 11.87 -11.40 -0.27
C LEU A 95 12.05 -11.36 -1.79
N THR A 96 12.63 -12.39 -2.35
CA THR A 96 12.80 -12.52 -3.80
C THR A 96 11.83 -13.57 -4.31
N PRO A 97 10.68 -13.18 -4.92
CA PRO A 97 9.76 -14.14 -5.52
C PRO A 97 10.45 -14.94 -6.62
N PRO A 98 10.02 -16.18 -6.89
CA PRO A 98 10.54 -16.95 -8.01
C PRO A 98 10.26 -16.21 -9.34
N VAL A 99 11.12 -16.38 -10.31
CA VAL A 99 10.91 -15.88 -11.68
C VAL A 99 10.30 -17.00 -12.52
N ASP A 100 9.19 -16.72 -13.20
CA ASP A 100 8.62 -17.63 -14.19
C ASP A 100 9.57 -17.71 -15.38
N PRO A 101 10.07 -18.92 -15.74
CA PRO A 101 11.07 -19.06 -16.79
C PRO A 101 10.51 -18.84 -18.20
N GLN A 102 9.19 -18.97 -18.39
CA GLN A 102 8.55 -18.81 -19.69
C GLN A 102 8.33 -17.32 -20.01
N PHE A 103 7.90 -16.54 -19.01
CA PHE A 103 7.52 -15.14 -19.20
C PHE A 103 8.57 -14.15 -18.68
N GLY A 104 9.54 -14.61 -17.88
CA GLY A 104 10.58 -13.76 -17.30
C GLY A 104 10.07 -12.76 -16.27
N ILE A 105 8.90 -13.02 -15.69
CA ILE A 105 8.25 -12.17 -14.67
C ILE A 105 8.38 -12.78 -13.27
N TYR A 106 8.27 -11.94 -12.25
CA TYR A 106 8.20 -12.43 -10.88
C TYR A 106 6.87 -13.14 -10.60
N GLY A 107 6.95 -14.31 -9.98
CA GLY A 107 5.82 -15.04 -9.45
C GLY A 107 5.32 -14.50 -8.11
N SER A 108 4.41 -15.26 -7.47
CA SER A 108 3.86 -14.91 -6.16
C SER A 108 4.89 -15.02 -5.04
N VAL A 109 4.76 -14.17 -4.02
CA VAL A 109 5.45 -14.36 -2.73
C VAL A 109 4.80 -15.52 -1.99
N ARG A 110 5.60 -16.53 -1.63
CA ARG A 110 5.10 -17.70 -0.93
C ARG A 110 4.98 -17.42 0.58
N PRO A 111 3.89 -17.87 1.23
CA PRO A 111 3.73 -17.73 2.69
C PRO A 111 4.92 -18.28 3.50
N ALA A 112 5.50 -19.41 3.05
CA ALA A 112 6.65 -20.03 3.71
C ALA A 112 7.90 -19.13 3.68
N ASP A 113 8.10 -18.36 2.60
CA ASP A 113 9.24 -17.45 2.48
C ASP A 113 9.08 -16.28 3.46
N VAL A 114 7.85 -15.79 3.64
CA VAL A 114 7.53 -14.74 4.63
C VAL A 114 7.76 -15.26 6.05
N ALA A 115 7.31 -16.48 6.36
CA ALA A 115 7.54 -17.10 7.67
C ALA A 115 9.06 -17.18 7.97
N THR A 116 9.84 -17.70 7.02
CA THR A 116 11.31 -17.82 7.15
C THR A 116 11.97 -16.44 7.32
N ALA A 117 11.53 -15.44 6.57
CA ALA A 117 12.07 -14.08 6.69
C ALA A 117 11.78 -13.47 8.07
N LEU A 118 10.58 -13.68 8.61
CA LEU A 118 10.20 -13.23 9.95
C LEU A 118 10.99 -13.95 11.04
N ASP A 119 11.26 -15.25 10.89
CA ASP A 119 12.06 -16.02 11.84
C ASP A 119 13.53 -15.58 11.85
N THR A 120 14.04 -15.09 10.70
CA THR A 120 15.43 -14.58 10.57
C THR A 120 15.59 -13.10 10.87
N ALA A 121 14.48 -12.36 10.95
CA ALA A 121 14.43 -10.93 11.28
C ALA A 121 13.33 -10.65 12.33
N PRO A 122 13.50 -11.14 13.57
CA PRO A 122 12.45 -11.02 14.61
C PRO A 122 12.21 -9.56 15.06
N ASP A 123 13.11 -8.65 14.72
CA ASP A 123 13.03 -7.20 14.95
C ASP A 123 12.29 -6.46 13.83
N ALA A 124 11.84 -7.15 12.79
CA ALA A 124 11.13 -6.52 11.67
C ALA A 124 9.84 -5.82 12.14
N ARG A 125 9.65 -4.59 11.69
CA ARG A 125 8.52 -3.74 12.10
C ARG A 125 7.32 -3.85 11.19
N CYS A 126 7.52 -4.25 9.94
CA CYS A 126 6.43 -4.58 9.00
C CYS A 126 6.93 -5.46 7.85
N VAL A 127 5.99 -6.15 7.22
CA VAL A 127 6.16 -6.82 5.94
C VAL A 127 5.46 -5.99 4.86
N ILE A 128 6.11 -5.81 3.71
CA ILE A 128 5.62 -4.96 2.60
C ILE A 128 5.59 -5.79 1.32
N LEU A 129 4.40 -5.95 0.73
CA LEU A 129 4.18 -6.72 -0.49
C LEU A 129 3.40 -5.90 -1.51
N THR A 130 3.56 -6.25 -2.80
CA THR A 130 2.72 -5.77 -3.90
C THR A 130 1.89 -6.94 -4.42
N SER A 131 0.56 -6.83 -4.35
CA SER A 131 -0.37 -7.86 -4.84
C SER A 131 -1.72 -7.23 -5.18
N PRO A 132 -2.17 -7.28 -6.44
CA PRO A 132 -1.43 -7.87 -7.57
C PRO A 132 -0.17 -7.10 -7.94
N THR A 133 0.78 -7.79 -8.61
CA THR A 133 1.92 -7.11 -9.23
C THR A 133 1.48 -6.35 -10.48
N TYR A 134 2.40 -5.61 -11.12
CA TYR A 134 2.13 -4.92 -12.39
C TYR A 134 1.64 -5.89 -13.47
N GLU A 135 2.15 -7.11 -13.49
CA GLU A 135 1.78 -8.17 -14.42
C GLU A 135 0.50 -8.93 -14.02
N GLY A 136 -0.10 -8.58 -12.88
CA GLY A 136 -1.33 -9.20 -12.39
C GLY A 136 -1.14 -10.45 -11.53
N VAL A 137 0.09 -10.75 -11.08
CA VAL A 137 0.36 -11.91 -10.22
C VAL A 137 -0.13 -11.65 -8.80
N LEU A 138 -0.95 -12.55 -8.29
CA LEU A 138 -1.50 -12.52 -6.92
C LEU A 138 -0.66 -13.36 -5.97
N SER A 139 -0.50 -12.89 -4.75
CA SER A 139 0.02 -13.67 -3.61
C SER A 139 -1.12 -14.05 -2.66
N ASP A 140 -0.95 -15.12 -1.89
CA ASP A 140 -1.91 -15.51 -0.85
C ASP A 140 -1.80 -14.57 0.36
N ILE A 141 -2.39 -13.37 0.20
CA ILE A 141 -2.34 -12.30 1.20
C ILE A 141 -3.01 -12.72 2.51
N ARG A 142 -4.06 -13.55 2.47
CA ARG A 142 -4.76 -14.02 3.67
C ARG A 142 -3.80 -14.84 4.56
N THR A 143 -3.21 -15.88 4.01
CA THR A 143 -2.27 -16.75 4.75
C THR A 143 -1.03 -15.95 5.21
N ILE A 144 -0.53 -15.05 4.36
CA ILE A 144 0.60 -14.18 4.73
C ILE A 144 0.22 -13.25 5.89
N ALA A 145 -0.97 -12.66 5.87
CA ALA A 145 -1.45 -11.81 6.96
C ALA A 145 -1.56 -12.59 8.28
N GLU A 146 -2.10 -13.81 8.25
CA GLU A 146 -2.17 -14.69 9.43
C GLU A 146 -0.77 -14.97 10.02
N ILE A 147 0.20 -15.28 9.16
CA ILE A 147 1.61 -15.50 9.56
C ILE A 147 2.22 -14.25 10.21
N CYS A 148 2.02 -13.08 9.61
CA CYS A 148 2.53 -11.81 10.12
C CYS A 148 1.89 -11.45 11.46
N HIS A 149 0.56 -11.52 11.54
CA HIS A 149 -0.19 -11.16 12.74
C HIS A 149 0.09 -12.11 13.92
N ALA A 150 0.29 -13.41 13.66
CA ALA A 150 0.70 -14.35 14.70
C ALA A 150 2.05 -13.99 15.35
N ARG A 151 2.88 -13.21 14.68
CA ARG A 151 4.17 -12.69 15.18
C ARG A 151 4.09 -11.22 15.64
N GLY A 152 2.90 -10.62 15.65
CA GLY A 152 2.69 -9.21 16.01
C GLY A 152 3.27 -8.22 15.01
N VAL A 153 3.53 -8.64 13.76
CA VAL A 153 4.10 -7.81 12.70
C VAL A 153 2.98 -7.42 11.72
N PRO A 154 2.76 -6.13 11.45
CA PRO A 154 1.78 -5.68 10.47
C PRO A 154 2.21 -6.01 9.03
N LEU A 155 1.21 -6.26 8.17
CA LEU A 155 1.39 -6.43 6.74
C LEU A 155 0.87 -5.17 6.02
N LEU A 156 1.70 -4.55 5.19
CA LEU A 156 1.32 -3.49 4.25
C LEU A 156 1.26 -4.08 2.84
N VAL A 157 0.11 -3.97 2.20
CA VAL A 157 -0.09 -4.46 0.83
C VAL A 157 -0.30 -3.28 -0.11
N ASP A 158 0.51 -3.20 -1.16
CA ASP A 158 0.32 -2.30 -2.29
C ASP A 158 -0.63 -2.97 -3.29
N GLU A 159 -1.87 -2.51 -3.34
CA GLU A 159 -2.92 -2.99 -4.24
C GLU A 159 -3.23 -1.99 -5.36
N ALA A 160 -2.28 -1.14 -5.74
CA ALA A 160 -2.49 -0.12 -6.77
C ALA A 160 -3.05 -0.69 -8.09
N HIS A 161 -2.73 -1.94 -8.41
CA HIS A 161 -3.22 -2.65 -9.59
C HIS A 161 -4.47 -3.51 -9.34
N GLY A 162 -4.93 -3.62 -8.09
CA GLY A 162 -6.00 -4.53 -7.69
C GLY A 162 -7.15 -3.90 -6.91
N ALA A 163 -7.17 -2.58 -6.76
CA ALA A 163 -8.17 -1.87 -5.95
C ALA A 163 -9.62 -2.18 -6.34
N HIS A 164 -9.88 -2.61 -7.59
CA HIS A 164 -11.20 -2.95 -8.11
C HIS A 164 -11.61 -4.42 -7.86
N TYR A 165 -10.74 -5.26 -7.32
CA TYR A 165 -11.04 -6.70 -7.14
C TYR A 165 -11.85 -7.00 -5.88
N LEU A 166 -11.63 -6.26 -4.79
CA LEU A 166 -12.28 -6.54 -3.52
C LEU A 166 -13.77 -6.22 -3.45
N PRO A 167 -14.29 -5.16 -4.12
CA PRO A 167 -15.72 -4.83 -4.05
C PRO A 167 -16.63 -5.69 -4.93
N PHE A 168 -16.09 -6.61 -5.76
CA PHE A 168 -16.85 -7.39 -6.74
C PHE A 168 -16.60 -8.89 -6.61
#